data_944900ac342de2fb9481634db6282b75
#
_entry.id   944900ac342de2fb9481634db6282b75
#
_cell.length_a   1.000
_cell.length_b   1.000
_cell.length_c   1.000
_cell.angle_alpha   90.00
_cell.angle_beta   90.00
_cell.angle_gamma   90.00
#
_symmetry.space_group_name_H-M   'P 1'
#
loop_
_entity.id
_entity.type
_entity.pdbx_description
1 polymer ?
#
loop_
_entity_poly.entity_id
_entity_poly.type
_entity_poly.pdbx_seq_one_letter_code
_entity_poly.pdbx_strand_id
1 'polypeptide(L)'
;PDISSLTNTALQVGALLSTLTLPMAFAAIPGGWLADRIGIRTTILIGLGMAVLGFVLVWQTWTLDINNLWLGFQMALVGAGIGLTFSPVSTAIINSAYDEERGVAGAIVLILRLVGMTVSVSTLSSIMFYRVNALAAQASSAVDTLDINAFQNAYVDAAVRVLGEMGLIGAVLSALAIIPALWIAQKVIAPEE
;
A
#
# COMPACT_ATOMS: atom_id res chain seq x y z
N PRO A 1 6.44 0.83 31.37
CA PRO A 1 5.55 1.59 30.47
C PRO A 1 4.16 1.53 31.05
N ASP A 2 3.61 2.72 31.33
CA ASP A 2 2.24 2.84 31.88
C ASP A 2 1.24 2.34 30.85
N ILE A 3 0.20 1.62 31.33
CA ILE A 3 -0.88 1.08 30.48
C ILE A 3 -1.51 2.21 29.63
N SER A 4 -1.60 3.43 30.17
CA SER A 4 -2.09 4.62 29.46
C SER A 4 -1.24 5.00 28.23
N SER A 5 0.08 4.88 28.32
CA SER A 5 0.98 5.19 27.19
C SER A 5 0.84 4.16 26.07
N LEU A 6 0.70 2.88 26.41
CA LEU A 6 0.47 1.80 25.44
C LEU A 6 -0.88 1.95 24.75
N THR A 7 -1.92 2.33 25.49
CA THR A 7 -3.27 2.56 24.93
C THR A 7 -3.25 3.74 23.95
N ASN A 8 -2.61 4.85 24.31
CA ASN A 8 -2.51 6.02 23.44
C ASN A 8 -1.71 5.70 22.14
N THR A 9 -0.63 4.93 22.24
CA THR A 9 0.14 4.49 21.07
C THR A 9 -0.69 3.59 20.17
N ALA A 10 -1.44 2.64 20.75
CA ALA A 10 -2.32 1.76 19.98
C ALA A 10 -3.43 2.53 19.24
N LEU A 11 -4.02 3.55 19.89
CA LEU A 11 -5.02 4.41 19.27
C LEU A 11 -4.43 5.23 18.12
N GLN A 12 -3.23 5.77 18.26
CA GLN A 12 -2.54 6.50 17.19
C GLN A 12 -2.24 5.61 15.99
N VAL A 13 -1.73 4.41 16.22
CA VAL A 13 -1.48 3.42 15.16
C VAL A 13 -2.80 3.02 14.48
N GLY A 14 -3.86 2.78 15.25
CA GLY A 14 -5.18 2.47 14.71
C GLY A 14 -5.75 3.62 13.86
N ALA A 15 -5.59 4.86 14.30
CA ALA A 15 -5.99 6.04 13.54
C ALA A 15 -5.22 6.15 12.22
N LEU A 16 -3.90 5.96 12.23
CA LEU A 16 -3.08 5.96 11.01
C LEU A 16 -3.48 4.85 10.03
N LEU A 17 -3.71 3.64 10.50
CA LEU A 17 -4.20 2.55 9.67
C LEU A 17 -5.59 2.86 9.09
N SER A 18 -6.44 3.54 9.84
CA SER A 18 -7.76 3.97 9.37
C SER A 18 -7.67 4.97 8.22
N THR A 19 -6.66 5.86 8.22
CA THR A 19 -6.46 6.82 7.10
C THR A 19 -6.08 6.13 5.78
N LEU A 20 -5.59 4.91 5.81
CA LEU A 20 -5.33 4.10 4.62
C LEU A 20 -6.53 3.23 4.26
N THR A 21 -7.12 2.54 5.25
CA THR A 21 -8.15 1.52 4.99
C THR A 21 -9.52 2.11 4.66
N LEU A 22 -9.92 3.22 5.28
CA LEU A 22 -11.20 3.87 4.97
C LEU A 22 -11.25 4.40 3.54
N PRO A 23 -10.29 5.21 3.05
CA PRO A 23 -10.28 5.64 1.66
C PRO A 23 -10.20 4.47 0.68
N MET A 24 -9.49 3.39 1.02
CA MET A 24 -9.43 2.18 0.21
C MET A 24 -10.80 1.52 0.07
N ALA A 25 -11.55 1.38 1.17
CA ALA A 25 -12.89 0.80 1.16
C ALA A 25 -13.88 1.69 0.40
N PHE A 26 -13.85 3.02 0.64
CA PHE A 26 -14.71 3.96 -0.05
C PHE A 26 -14.39 4.08 -1.55
N ALA A 27 -13.13 4.01 -1.95
CA ALA A 27 -12.71 4.08 -3.35
C ALA A 27 -13.04 2.82 -4.16
N ALA A 28 -13.23 1.68 -3.51
CA ALA A 28 -13.62 0.44 -4.19
C ALA A 28 -14.99 0.55 -4.88
N ILE A 29 -15.92 1.30 -4.28
CA ILE A 29 -17.27 1.51 -4.84
C ILE A 29 -17.21 2.33 -6.15
N PRO A 30 -16.66 3.57 -6.15
CA PRO A 30 -16.53 4.32 -7.40
C PRO A 30 -15.58 3.65 -8.40
N GLY A 31 -14.65 2.80 -7.95
CA GLY A 31 -13.79 2.01 -8.83
C GLY A 31 -14.57 1.10 -9.76
N GLY A 32 -15.61 0.41 -9.27
CA GLY A 32 -16.52 -0.38 -10.10
C GLY A 32 -17.32 0.49 -11.08
N TRP A 33 -17.96 1.53 -10.56
CA TRP A 33 -18.74 2.45 -11.39
C TRP A 33 -17.89 3.16 -12.47
N LEU A 34 -16.66 3.52 -12.14
CA LEU A 34 -15.75 4.16 -13.09
C LEU A 34 -15.31 3.17 -14.18
N ALA A 35 -15.08 1.90 -13.79
CA ALA A 35 -14.74 0.83 -14.73
C ALA A 35 -15.86 0.60 -15.77
N ASP A 36 -17.13 0.73 -15.35
CA ASP A 36 -18.28 0.61 -16.26
C ASP A 36 -18.39 1.79 -17.24
N ARG A 37 -17.98 3.00 -16.82
CA ARG A 37 -18.08 4.22 -17.63
C ARG A 37 -16.90 4.48 -18.55
N ILE A 38 -15.68 4.38 -18.04
CA ILE A 38 -14.44 4.73 -18.77
C ILE A 38 -13.62 3.52 -19.15
N GLY A 39 -14.09 2.33 -18.76
CA GLY A 39 -13.44 1.05 -19.03
C GLY A 39 -12.50 0.58 -17.93
N ILE A 40 -12.39 -0.74 -17.80
CA ILE A 40 -11.63 -1.44 -16.77
C ILE A 40 -10.16 -1.00 -16.77
N ARG A 41 -9.52 -1.00 -17.95
CA ARG A 41 -8.10 -0.63 -18.12
C ARG A 41 -7.81 0.78 -17.62
N THR A 42 -8.61 1.77 -18.03
CA THR A 42 -8.39 3.16 -17.65
C THR A 42 -8.53 3.36 -16.15
N THR A 43 -9.53 2.73 -15.53
CA THR A 43 -9.75 2.80 -14.09
C THR A 43 -8.59 2.19 -13.31
N ILE A 44 -8.07 1.04 -13.72
CA ILE A 44 -6.89 0.42 -13.10
C ILE A 44 -5.67 1.33 -13.22
N LEU A 45 -5.43 1.94 -14.39
CA LEU A 45 -4.30 2.83 -14.60
C LEU A 45 -4.39 4.09 -13.72
N ILE A 46 -5.57 4.67 -13.56
CA ILE A 46 -5.82 5.80 -12.65
C ILE A 46 -5.51 5.38 -11.21
N GLY A 47 -6.05 4.25 -10.75
CA GLY A 47 -5.84 3.75 -9.39
C GLY A 47 -4.36 3.45 -9.10
N LEU A 48 -3.66 2.77 -10.00
CA LEU A 48 -2.23 2.51 -9.88
C LEU A 48 -1.41 3.80 -9.92
N GLY A 49 -1.75 4.76 -10.79
CA GLY A 49 -1.10 6.07 -10.83
C GLY A 49 -1.23 6.84 -9.51
N MET A 50 -2.43 6.84 -8.90
CA MET A 50 -2.65 7.42 -7.58
C MET A 50 -1.83 6.71 -6.49
N ALA A 51 -1.76 5.38 -6.53
CA ALA A 51 -0.94 4.61 -5.58
C ALA A 51 0.55 4.92 -5.74
N VAL A 52 1.07 4.98 -6.96
CA VAL A 52 2.47 5.37 -7.23
C VAL A 52 2.75 6.76 -6.69
N LEU A 53 1.91 7.75 -6.97
CA LEU A 53 2.06 9.11 -6.46
C LEU A 53 2.05 9.14 -4.93
N GLY A 54 1.12 8.44 -4.29
CA GLY A 54 1.06 8.36 -2.84
C GLY A 54 2.31 7.74 -2.23
N PHE A 55 2.81 6.65 -2.77
CA PHE A 55 4.03 6.00 -2.30
C PHE A 55 5.29 6.85 -2.55
N VAL A 56 5.37 7.57 -3.67
CA VAL A 56 6.47 8.51 -3.94
C VAL A 56 6.45 9.67 -2.95
N LEU A 57 5.28 10.20 -2.61
CA LEU A 57 5.15 11.23 -1.58
C LEU A 57 5.60 10.70 -0.21
N VAL A 58 5.20 9.49 0.17
CA VAL A 58 5.68 8.83 1.39
C VAL A 58 7.20 8.75 1.37
N TRP A 59 7.82 8.27 0.31
CA TRP A 59 9.27 8.16 0.21
C TRP A 59 10.00 9.49 0.37
N GLN A 60 9.46 10.57 -0.22
CA GLN A 60 10.12 11.88 -0.22
C GLN A 60 9.95 12.67 1.07
N THR A 61 8.83 12.48 1.78
CA THR A 61 8.45 13.36 2.89
C THR A 61 8.38 12.65 4.24
N TRP A 62 8.73 11.36 4.29
CA TRP A 62 8.70 10.60 5.54
C TRP A 62 9.84 11.03 6.47
N THR A 63 9.51 11.80 7.51
CA THR A 63 10.42 12.30 8.54
C THR A 63 9.76 12.21 9.91
N LEU A 64 10.54 12.31 10.99
CA LEU A 64 10.03 12.28 12.37
C LEU A 64 9.07 13.45 12.67
N ASP A 65 9.29 14.60 12.04
CA ASP A 65 8.51 15.83 12.27
C ASP A 65 7.35 16.00 11.27
N ILE A 66 6.96 14.92 10.57
CA ILE A 66 5.89 15.01 9.58
C ILE A 66 4.55 15.37 10.24
N ASN A 67 3.84 16.32 9.65
CA ASN A 67 2.50 16.67 10.11
C ASN A 67 1.54 15.49 9.93
N ASN A 68 0.83 15.10 10.99
CA ASN A 68 -0.12 13.97 10.97
C ASN A 68 -1.20 14.10 9.88
N LEU A 69 -1.64 15.32 9.56
CA LEU A 69 -2.60 15.55 8.48
C LEU A 69 -1.99 15.25 7.10
N TRP A 70 -0.72 15.63 6.88
CA TRP A 70 -0.01 15.36 5.65
C TRP A 70 0.24 13.86 5.47
N LEU A 71 0.66 13.20 6.54
CA LEU A 71 0.81 11.74 6.57
C LEU A 71 -0.52 11.04 6.27
N GLY A 72 -1.61 11.47 6.91
CA GLY A 72 -2.96 10.95 6.66
C GLY A 72 -3.39 11.12 5.20
N PHE A 73 -3.11 12.27 4.59
CA PHE A 73 -3.40 12.52 3.17
C PHE A 73 -2.65 11.57 2.24
N GLN A 74 -1.36 11.33 2.48
CA GLN A 74 -0.54 10.40 1.70
C GLN A 74 -1.07 8.98 1.80
N MET A 75 -1.38 8.52 3.03
CA MET A 75 -1.96 7.20 3.27
C MET A 75 -3.33 7.07 2.60
N ALA A 76 -4.16 8.12 2.66
CA ALA A 76 -5.46 8.14 1.99
C ALA A 76 -5.32 8.06 0.46
N LEU A 77 -4.32 8.73 -0.11
CA LEU A 77 -4.05 8.67 -1.56
C LEU A 77 -3.63 7.27 -2.00
N VAL A 78 -2.73 6.63 -1.24
CA VAL A 78 -2.33 5.23 -1.48
C VAL A 78 -3.54 4.30 -1.36
N GLY A 79 -4.30 4.43 -0.27
CA GLY A 79 -5.49 3.61 -0.02
C GLY A 79 -6.55 3.76 -1.11
N ALA A 80 -6.87 4.99 -1.49
CA ALA A 80 -7.82 5.27 -2.58
C ALA A 80 -7.33 4.71 -3.92
N GLY A 81 -6.05 4.87 -4.24
CA GLY A 81 -5.45 4.31 -5.45
C GLY A 81 -5.59 2.79 -5.53
N ILE A 82 -5.24 2.08 -4.46
CA ILE A 82 -5.39 0.62 -4.38
C ILE A 82 -6.87 0.24 -4.41
N GLY A 83 -7.74 0.95 -3.67
CA GLY A 83 -9.18 0.71 -3.62
C GLY A 83 -9.84 0.77 -4.99
N LEU A 84 -9.49 1.79 -5.79
CA LEU A 84 -9.99 1.93 -7.18
C LEU A 84 -9.65 0.73 -8.07
N THR A 85 -8.59 -0.02 -7.79
CA THR A 85 -8.20 -1.17 -8.61
C THR A 85 -8.91 -2.47 -8.21
N PHE A 86 -9.45 -2.58 -7.01
CA PHE A 86 -10.00 -3.85 -6.48
C PHE A 86 -11.14 -4.41 -7.30
N SER A 87 -12.17 -3.60 -7.55
CA SER A 87 -13.34 -4.01 -8.30
C SER A 87 -13.01 -4.30 -9.77
N PRO A 88 -12.39 -3.37 -10.53
CA PRO A 88 -12.11 -3.61 -11.94
C PRO A 88 -11.16 -4.77 -12.21
N VAL A 89 -10.16 -5.03 -11.37
CA VAL A 89 -9.27 -6.19 -11.53
C VAL A 89 -10.04 -7.50 -11.35
N SER A 90 -10.88 -7.59 -10.31
CA SER A 90 -11.70 -8.77 -10.08
C SER A 90 -12.68 -9.00 -11.25
N THR A 91 -13.33 -7.95 -11.71
CA THR A 91 -14.26 -7.98 -12.84
C THR A 91 -13.57 -8.41 -14.14
N ALA A 92 -12.35 -7.90 -14.40
CA ALA A 92 -11.58 -8.28 -15.59
C ALA A 92 -11.30 -9.79 -15.64
N ILE A 93 -10.91 -10.38 -14.51
CA ILE A 93 -10.56 -11.79 -14.43
C ILE A 93 -11.82 -12.66 -14.55
N ILE A 94 -12.90 -12.32 -13.82
CA ILE A 94 -14.15 -13.08 -13.84
C ILE A 94 -14.79 -13.04 -15.24
N ASN A 95 -14.75 -11.89 -15.90
CA ASN A 95 -15.31 -11.73 -17.25
C ASN A 95 -14.44 -12.39 -18.35
N SER A 96 -13.21 -12.79 -18.04
CA SER A 96 -12.35 -13.54 -18.96
C SER A 96 -12.61 -15.05 -18.92
N ALA A 97 -13.38 -15.54 -17.92
CA ALA A 97 -13.75 -16.93 -17.79
C ALA A 97 -15.07 -17.23 -18.49
N TYR A 98 -15.28 -18.48 -18.92
CA TYR A 98 -16.56 -18.95 -19.42
C TYR A 98 -17.63 -18.85 -18.33
N ASP A 99 -18.90 -18.70 -18.71
CA ASP A 99 -20.01 -18.44 -17.77
C ASP A 99 -20.12 -19.53 -16.68
N GLU A 100 -19.84 -20.77 -17.03
CA GLU A 100 -19.87 -21.93 -16.11
C GLU A 100 -18.68 -21.93 -15.11
N GLU A 101 -17.58 -21.23 -15.45
CA GLU A 101 -16.33 -21.19 -14.66
C GLU A 101 -16.14 -19.90 -13.87
N ARG A 102 -17.05 -18.93 -13.97
CA ARG A 102 -16.94 -17.63 -13.29
C ARG A 102 -16.79 -17.76 -11.78
N GLY A 103 -17.44 -18.73 -11.16
CA GLY A 103 -17.30 -19.01 -9.73
C GLY A 103 -15.88 -19.45 -9.37
N VAL A 104 -15.29 -20.31 -10.19
CA VAL A 104 -13.90 -20.79 -10.01
C VAL A 104 -12.92 -19.65 -10.22
N ALA A 105 -13.13 -18.82 -11.26
CA ALA A 105 -12.30 -17.64 -11.52
C ALA A 105 -12.32 -16.66 -10.33
N GLY A 106 -13.49 -16.41 -9.74
CA GLY A 106 -13.62 -15.58 -8.54
C GLY A 106 -12.87 -16.15 -7.34
N ALA A 107 -12.95 -17.46 -7.12
CA ALA A 107 -12.21 -18.14 -6.06
C ALA A 107 -10.68 -18.02 -6.26
N ILE A 108 -10.19 -18.22 -7.49
CA ILE A 108 -8.77 -18.08 -7.82
C ILE A 108 -8.28 -16.64 -7.53
N VAL A 109 -9.05 -15.61 -7.89
CA VAL A 109 -8.70 -14.20 -7.57
C VAL A 109 -8.50 -14.01 -6.07
N LEU A 110 -9.42 -14.54 -5.25
CA LEU A 110 -9.31 -14.44 -3.80
C LEU A 110 -8.07 -15.17 -3.25
N ILE A 111 -7.82 -16.39 -3.73
CA ILE A 111 -6.65 -17.17 -3.31
C ILE A 111 -5.36 -16.45 -3.68
N LEU A 112 -5.22 -15.98 -4.92
CA LEU A 112 -4.04 -15.26 -5.37
C LEU A 112 -3.83 -13.96 -4.57
N ARG A 113 -4.92 -13.25 -4.23
CA ARG A 113 -4.87 -12.05 -3.38
C ARG A 113 -4.35 -12.39 -1.98
N LEU A 114 -4.88 -13.43 -1.33
CA LEU A 114 -4.46 -13.83 0.00
C LEU A 114 -3.00 -14.31 0.02
N VAL A 115 -2.60 -15.13 -0.94
CA VAL A 115 -1.22 -15.58 -1.09
C VAL A 115 -0.29 -14.38 -1.33
N GLY A 116 -0.67 -13.49 -2.25
CA GLY A 116 0.09 -12.27 -2.54
C GLY A 116 0.27 -11.37 -1.31
N MET A 117 -0.80 -11.15 -0.54
CA MET A 117 -0.73 -10.38 0.71
C MET A 117 0.22 -11.04 1.72
N THR A 118 0.10 -12.34 1.95
CA THR A 118 0.92 -13.06 2.93
C THR A 118 2.40 -13.03 2.55
N VAL A 119 2.72 -13.32 1.29
CA VAL A 119 4.10 -13.27 0.78
C VAL A 119 4.65 -11.85 0.85
N SER A 120 3.87 -10.85 0.45
CA SER A 120 4.31 -9.44 0.48
C SER A 120 4.58 -8.96 1.91
N VAL A 121 3.67 -9.22 2.85
CA VAL A 121 3.85 -8.82 4.26
C VAL A 121 5.09 -9.50 4.85
N SER A 122 5.26 -10.81 4.64
CA SER A 122 6.40 -11.55 5.15
C SER A 122 7.72 -11.04 4.57
N THR A 123 7.78 -10.85 3.26
CA THR A 123 9.00 -10.39 2.57
C THR A 123 9.37 -8.96 2.96
N LEU A 124 8.40 -8.04 2.94
CA LEU A 124 8.63 -6.64 3.30
C LEU A 124 9.01 -6.48 4.77
N SER A 125 8.36 -7.22 5.67
CA SER A 125 8.73 -7.23 7.09
C SER A 125 10.15 -7.74 7.30
N SER A 126 10.54 -8.82 6.63
CA SER A 126 11.91 -9.36 6.71
C SER A 126 12.95 -8.35 6.20
N ILE A 127 12.69 -7.71 5.08
CA ILE A 127 13.57 -6.67 4.51
C ILE A 127 13.65 -5.49 5.50
N MET A 128 12.52 -5.04 6.04
CA MET A 128 12.47 -3.94 6.99
C MET A 128 13.32 -4.23 8.23
N PHE A 129 13.11 -5.39 8.88
CA PHE A 129 13.88 -5.77 10.06
C PHE A 129 15.37 -5.87 9.77
N TYR A 130 15.76 -6.51 8.67
CA TYR A 130 17.16 -6.61 8.27
C TYR A 130 17.80 -5.23 8.07
N ARG A 131 17.13 -4.33 7.34
CA ARG A 131 17.63 -2.98 7.05
C ARG A 131 17.71 -2.11 8.30
N VAL A 132 16.68 -2.13 9.15
CA VAL A 132 16.69 -1.38 10.42
C VAL A 132 17.85 -1.82 11.30
N ASN A 133 18.03 -3.14 11.49
CA ASN A 133 19.11 -3.66 12.31
C ASN A 133 20.49 -3.32 11.72
N ALA A 134 20.66 -3.41 10.39
CA ALA A 134 21.91 -3.07 9.73
C ALA A 134 22.28 -1.59 9.90
N LEU A 135 21.31 -0.68 9.72
CA LEU A 135 21.54 0.76 9.89
C LEU A 135 21.75 1.13 11.37
N ALA A 136 20.98 0.56 12.28
CA ALA A 136 21.15 0.78 13.71
C ALA A 136 22.52 0.28 14.20
N ALA A 137 22.99 -0.87 13.72
CA ALA A 137 24.32 -1.38 14.04
C ALA A 137 25.45 -0.48 13.51
N GLN A 138 25.29 0.09 12.31
CA GLN A 138 26.25 1.07 11.77
C GLN A 138 26.27 2.37 12.59
N ALA A 139 25.09 2.87 12.97
CA ALA A 139 24.98 4.08 13.78
C ALA A 139 25.52 3.87 15.21
N SER A 140 25.24 2.72 15.83
CA SER A 140 25.71 2.40 17.18
C SER A 140 27.22 2.15 17.26
N SER A 141 27.86 1.72 16.17
CA SER A 141 29.33 1.59 16.13
C SER A 141 30.06 2.95 16.16
N ALA A 142 29.36 4.02 15.88
CA ALA A 142 29.88 5.41 15.93
C ALA A 142 29.58 6.14 17.25
N VAL A 143 28.78 5.53 18.14
CA VAL A 143 28.37 6.08 19.43
C VAL A 143 28.99 5.29 20.57
N ASP A 144 29.42 5.99 21.63
CA ASP A 144 29.94 5.34 22.84
C ASP A 144 28.88 4.38 23.41
N THR A 145 29.25 3.11 23.58
CA THR A 145 28.33 1.99 23.88
C THR A 145 27.61 2.09 25.24
N LEU A 146 27.88 3.14 26.00
CA LEU A 146 27.30 3.37 27.33
C LEU A 146 26.07 4.30 27.32
N ASP A 147 25.73 4.93 26.20
CA ASP A 147 24.57 5.84 26.12
C ASP A 147 23.36 5.16 25.48
N ILE A 148 22.47 4.64 26.34
CA ILE A 148 21.21 3.97 25.94
C ILE A 148 20.31 4.90 25.12
N ASN A 149 20.30 6.20 25.41
CA ASN A 149 19.47 7.17 24.73
C ASN A 149 19.97 7.38 23.29
N ALA A 150 21.29 7.47 23.11
CA ALA A 150 21.89 7.60 21.78
C ALA A 150 21.60 6.35 20.91
N PHE A 151 21.64 5.16 21.50
CA PHE A 151 21.27 3.92 20.82
C PHE A 151 19.78 3.89 20.40
N GLN A 152 18.88 4.29 21.32
CA GLN A 152 17.44 4.36 21.00
C GLN A 152 17.15 5.36 19.87
N ASN A 153 17.76 6.53 19.90
CA ASN A 153 17.58 7.53 18.85
C ASN A 153 18.10 7.02 17.50
N ALA A 154 19.27 6.37 17.47
CA ALA A 154 19.81 5.78 16.25
C ALA A 154 18.90 4.68 15.68
N TYR A 155 18.26 3.88 16.55
CA TYR A 155 17.31 2.86 16.12
C TYR A 155 16.01 3.48 15.53
N VAL A 156 15.49 4.53 16.15
CA VAL A 156 14.31 5.25 15.68
C VAL A 156 14.58 5.92 14.34
N ASP A 157 15.73 6.60 14.19
CA ASP A 157 16.13 7.23 12.93
C ASP A 157 16.31 6.21 11.80
N ALA A 158 16.91 5.05 12.11
CA ALA A 158 17.03 3.95 11.17
C ALA A 158 15.66 3.41 10.74
N ALA A 159 14.72 3.24 11.69
CA ALA A 159 13.38 2.77 11.40
C ALA A 159 12.60 3.74 10.50
N VAL A 160 12.68 5.05 10.78
CA VAL A 160 12.02 6.10 9.97
C VAL A 160 12.58 6.10 8.54
N ARG A 161 13.89 6.03 8.39
CA ARG A 161 14.54 5.98 7.08
C ARG A 161 14.11 4.76 6.28
N VAL A 162 14.09 3.58 6.90
CA VAL A 162 13.67 2.33 6.25
C VAL A 162 12.20 2.36 5.86
N LEU A 163 11.33 2.96 6.67
CA LEU A 163 9.92 3.16 6.31
C LEU A 163 9.76 4.03 5.05
N GLY A 164 10.55 5.09 4.90
CA GLY A 164 10.61 5.85 3.65
C GLY A 164 11.07 4.98 2.46
N GLU A 165 12.12 4.16 2.64
CA GLU A 165 12.59 3.22 1.60
C GLU A 165 11.50 2.20 1.21
N MET A 166 10.65 1.75 2.16
CA MET A 166 9.49 0.89 1.86
C MET A 166 8.46 1.60 0.97
N GLY A 167 8.30 2.92 1.11
CA GLY A 167 7.50 3.74 0.20
C GLY A 167 8.02 3.64 -1.24
N LEU A 168 9.34 3.71 -1.44
CA LEU A 168 9.94 3.52 -2.77
C LEU A 168 9.66 2.12 -3.35
N ILE A 169 9.77 1.07 -2.54
CA ILE A 169 9.44 -0.30 -2.96
C ILE A 169 7.98 -0.38 -3.38
N GLY A 170 7.07 0.20 -2.60
CA GLY A 170 5.64 0.27 -2.93
C GLY A 170 5.38 1.01 -4.25
N ALA A 171 6.07 2.13 -4.49
CA ALA A 171 5.99 2.88 -5.75
C ALA A 171 6.46 2.05 -6.95
N VAL A 172 7.60 1.35 -6.82
CA VAL A 172 8.15 0.49 -7.88
C VAL A 172 7.21 -0.67 -8.18
N LEU A 173 6.70 -1.36 -7.17
CA LEU A 173 5.76 -2.47 -7.35
C LEU A 173 4.45 -2.00 -8.00
N SER A 174 3.91 -0.86 -7.59
CA SER A 174 2.72 -0.27 -8.19
C SER A 174 2.97 0.16 -9.65
N ALA A 175 4.14 0.71 -9.95
CA ALA A 175 4.54 1.06 -11.30
C ALA A 175 4.72 -0.19 -12.19
N LEU A 176 5.31 -1.27 -11.67
CA LEU A 176 5.43 -2.55 -12.40
C LEU A 176 4.05 -3.15 -12.69
N ALA A 177 3.07 -2.98 -11.80
CA ALA A 177 1.70 -3.44 -12.03
C ALA A 177 0.99 -2.70 -13.17
N ILE A 178 1.48 -1.54 -13.60
CA ILE A 178 0.97 -0.81 -14.78
C ILE A 178 1.25 -1.61 -16.06
N ILE A 179 2.35 -2.34 -16.15
CA ILE A 179 2.74 -3.09 -17.36
C ILE A 179 1.65 -4.12 -17.74
N PRO A 180 1.27 -5.07 -16.89
CA PRO A 180 0.18 -5.99 -17.22
C PRO A 180 -1.17 -5.31 -17.36
N ALA A 181 -1.42 -4.20 -16.64
CA ALA A 181 -2.65 -3.43 -16.78
C ALA A 181 -2.83 -2.83 -18.19
N LEU A 182 -1.73 -2.48 -18.85
CA LEU A 182 -1.76 -1.99 -20.23
C LEU A 182 -2.18 -3.06 -21.25
N TRP A 183 -2.07 -4.34 -20.93
CA TRP A 183 -2.44 -5.45 -21.83
C TRP A 183 -3.90 -5.89 -21.63
N ILE A 184 -4.59 -5.38 -20.63
CA ILE A 184 -6.01 -5.67 -20.45
C ILE A 184 -6.79 -5.07 -21.61
N ALA A 185 -7.57 -5.92 -22.30
CA ALA A 185 -8.42 -5.50 -23.43
C ALA A 185 -9.45 -4.46 -22.98
N GLN A 186 -9.53 -3.36 -23.70
CA GLN A 186 -10.48 -2.29 -23.42
C GLN A 186 -11.86 -2.66 -24.02
N LYS A 187 -12.67 -3.40 -23.24
CA LYS A 187 -14.07 -3.65 -23.61
C LYS A 187 -14.89 -2.52 -22.98
N VAL A 188 -15.12 -1.47 -23.73
CA VAL A 188 -16.13 -0.46 -23.37
C VAL A 188 -17.48 -1.12 -23.63
N ILE A 189 -18.30 -1.29 -22.60
CA ILE A 189 -19.69 -1.70 -22.76
C ILE A 189 -20.40 -0.47 -23.32
N ALA A 190 -20.75 -0.50 -24.60
CA ALA A 190 -21.62 0.53 -25.18
C ALA A 190 -22.95 0.47 -24.42
N PRO A 191 -23.53 1.62 -24.00
CA PRO A 191 -24.88 1.62 -23.46
C PRO A 191 -25.82 1.08 -24.53
N GLU A 192 -26.58 0.03 -24.22
CA GLU A 192 -27.70 -0.40 -25.03
C GLU A 192 -28.72 0.73 -25.00
N GLU A 193 -29.06 1.29 -26.19
CA GLU A 193 -30.13 2.26 -26.40
C GLU A 193 -31.51 1.63 -26.20
#